data_9e9616367aeebbba7726017985419690
#
_entry.id   9e9616367aeebbba7726017985419690
#
_cell.length_a   1.000
_cell.length_b   1.000
_cell.length_c   1.000
_cell.angle_alpha   90.00
_cell.angle_beta   90.00
_cell.angle_gamma   90.00
#
_symmetry.space_group_name_H-M   'P 1'
#
loop_
_entity.id
_entity.type
_entity.pdbx_description
1 polymer ?
#
loop_
_entity_poly.entity_id
_entity_poly.type
_entity_poly.pdbx_seq_one_letter_code
_entity_poly.pdbx_strand_id
1 'polypeptide(L)'
;LKKDDNGYRLISTPVQDLNKYRGTKFKKENIAVNGITKIIGSESIDLASTEINFNLNNLDDKSFTFKLSNKVNDTLLFGYSHAKKSFFIDRKKSGKIKFSEKFANKISYAPRTSTNKNLSGTILIDKTSIELFFDEGETVMTEIFFPNQPFSTFSIETKNRELLLDYIEINQLNIN
;
A
#
# COMPACT_ATOMS: atom_id res chain seq x y z
N LEU A 1 5.29 12.42 -18.03
CA LEU A 1 4.86 13.77 -17.65
C LEU A 1 3.37 13.92 -17.91
N LYS A 2 2.63 14.40 -16.90
CA LYS A 2 1.21 14.78 -17.02
C LYS A 2 1.14 16.31 -17.03
N LYS A 3 0.38 16.87 -17.98
CA LYS A 3 0.13 18.31 -18.03
C LYS A 3 -1.23 18.60 -17.39
N ASP A 4 -1.28 19.58 -16.51
CA ASP A 4 -2.52 20.13 -15.94
C ASP A 4 -2.50 21.68 -16.05
N ASP A 5 -3.53 22.34 -15.53
CA ASP A 5 -3.65 23.81 -15.57
C ASP A 5 -2.52 24.52 -14.80
N ASN A 6 -1.80 23.82 -13.92
CA ASN A 6 -0.70 24.34 -13.11
C ASN A 6 0.69 24.02 -13.71
N GLY A 7 0.75 23.34 -14.87
CA GLY A 7 1.99 23.01 -15.55
C GLY A 7 2.21 21.51 -15.76
N TYR A 8 3.46 21.05 -15.60
CA TYR A 8 3.83 19.65 -15.79
C TYR A 8 4.12 18.98 -14.46
N ARG A 9 3.61 17.77 -14.27
CA ARG A 9 3.93 16.89 -13.14
C ARG A 9 4.66 15.65 -13.59
N LEU A 10 5.62 15.21 -12.79
CA LEU A 10 6.24 13.91 -12.98
C LEU A 10 5.29 12.84 -12.45
N ILE A 11 5.01 11.85 -13.29
CA ILE A 11 4.25 10.66 -12.94
C ILE A 11 5.20 9.46 -13.03
N SER A 12 5.19 8.62 -12.01
CA SER A 12 5.94 7.36 -11.99
C SER A 12 4.98 6.19 -11.90
N THR A 13 5.12 5.24 -12.79
CA THR A 13 4.29 4.03 -12.81
C THR A 13 5.18 2.79 -12.84
N PRO A 14 4.69 1.64 -12.35
CA PRO A 14 5.38 0.38 -12.53
C PRO A 14 5.70 0.12 -14.00
N VAL A 15 6.81 -0.56 -14.26
CA VAL A 15 7.20 -0.91 -15.64
C VAL A 15 6.16 -1.85 -16.26
N GLN A 16 5.80 -1.62 -17.52
CA GLN A 16 4.75 -2.38 -18.20
C GLN A 16 5.09 -3.87 -18.35
N ASP A 17 6.38 -4.22 -18.36
CA ASP A 17 6.83 -5.61 -18.45
C ASP A 17 6.36 -6.49 -17.28
N LEU A 18 6.03 -5.92 -16.11
CA LEU A 18 5.44 -6.66 -15.00
C LEU A 18 4.12 -7.36 -15.38
N ASN A 19 3.38 -6.82 -16.35
CA ASN A 19 2.13 -7.41 -16.81
C ASN A 19 2.29 -8.87 -17.29
N LYS A 20 3.46 -9.22 -17.82
CA LYS A 20 3.77 -10.58 -18.32
C LYS A 20 3.89 -11.61 -17.20
N TYR A 21 4.16 -11.15 -15.97
CA TYR A 21 4.40 -12.01 -14.82
C TYR A 21 3.20 -12.12 -13.88
N ARG A 22 2.12 -11.37 -14.14
CA ARG A 22 0.93 -11.38 -13.30
C ARG A 22 0.16 -12.68 -13.41
N GLY A 23 -0.13 -13.27 -12.23
CA GLY A 23 -1.14 -14.31 -12.09
C GLY A 23 -2.16 -13.84 -11.06
N THR A 24 -3.37 -13.43 -11.51
CA THR A 24 -4.43 -12.97 -10.59
C THR A 24 -4.79 -14.06 -9.61
N LYS A 25 -4.67 -13.77 -8.32
CA LYS A 25 -4.98 -14.71 -7.23
C LYS A 25 -6.22 -14.34 -6.44
N PHE A 26 -6.57 -13.06 -6.44
CA PHE A 26 -7.64 -12.56 -5.61
C PHE A 26 -8.21 -11.27 -6.21
N LYS A 27 -9.53 -11.19 -6.28
CA LYS A 27 -10.24 -9.96 -6.65
C LYS A 27 -11.50 -9.85 -5.82
N LYS A 28 -11.76 -8.69 -5.27
CA LYS A 28 -13.02 -8.33 -4.62
C LYS A 28 -13.42 -6.92 -4.98
N GLU A 29 -14.73 -6.67 -4.96
CA GLU A 29 -15.33 -5.38 -5.27
C GLU A 29 -16.35 -5.01 -4.18
N ASN A 30 -16.60 -3.72 -4.04
CA ASN A 30 -17.62 -3.14 -3.16
C ASN A 30 -17.48 -3.59 -1.69
N ILE A 31 -16.26 -3.50 -1.14
CA ILE A 31 -16.00 -3.85 0.25
C ILE A 31 -16.23 -2.61 1.13
N ALA A 32 -17.23 -2.69 2.00
CA ALA A 32 -17.41 -1.69 3.07
C ALA A 32 -16.37 -1.97 4.18
N VAL A 33 -15.49 -1.00 4.41
CA VAL A 33 -14.48 -1.06 5.47
C VAL A 33 -14.95 -0.25 6.65
N ASN A 34 -15.22 -0.92 7.77
CA ASN A 34 -15.58 -0.31 9.04
C ASN A 34 -14.73 -0.96 10.16
N GLY A 35 -13.78 -0.18 10.71
CA GLY A 35 -12.73 -0.73 11.57
C GLY A 35 -11.71 -1.54 10.75
N ILE A 36 -11.34 -2.71 11.24
CA ILE A 36 -10.35 -3.58 10.59
C ILE A 36 -11.06 -4.60 9.70
N THR A 37 -10.72 -4.57 8.41
CA THR A 37 -11.19 -5.55 7.42
C THR A 37 -10.00 -6.35 6.89
N LYS A 38 -10.01 -7.65 7.13
CA LYS A 38 -9.00 -8.57 6.61
C LYS A 38 -9.26 -8.84 5.12
N ILE A 39 -8.26 -8.60 4.29
CA ILE A 39 -8.31 -8.85 2.85
C ILE A 39 -7.73 -10.23 2.55
N ILE A 40 -6.52 -10.51 3.01
CA ILE A 40 -5.81 -11.78 2.87
C ILE A 40 -5.42 -12.30 4.24
N GLY A 41 -5.62 -13.59 4.47
CA GLY A 41 -5.09 -14.35 5.60
C GLY A 41 -4.37 -15.58 5.08
N SER A 42 -3.40 -16.01 5.74
CA SER A 42 -2.44 -17.12 5.65
C SER A 42 -2.50 -18.20 4.51
N GLU A 43 -3.39 -18.16 3.54
CA GLU A 43 -3.73 -19.43 2.88
C GLU A 43 -3.13 -19.69 1.50
N SER A 44 -2.71 -18.71 0.70
CA SER A 44 -2.33 -19.07 -0.68
C SER A 44 -1.57 -18.02 -1.48
N ILE A 45 -1.30 -16.87 -0.92
CA ILE A 45 -0.62 -15.79 -1.64
C ILE A 45 0.70 -15.49 -0.95
N ASP A 46 1.79 -15.62 -1.67
CA ASP A 46 3.09 -15.14 -1.20
C ASP A 46 3.13 -13.61 -1.32
N LEU A 47 2.86 -12.93 -0.21
CA LEU A 47 2.89 -11.47 -0.17
C LEU A 47 4.27 -10.88 -0.45
N ALA A 48 5.34 -11.69 -0.48
CA ALA A 48 6.69 -11.23 -0.80
C ALA A 48 6.97 -11.14 -2.31
N SER A 49 6.00 -11.35 -3.17
CA SER A 49 6.12 -11.20 -4.63
C SER A 49 4.75 -10.86 -5.20
N THR A 50 4.19 -9.72 -4.80
CA THR A 50 2.82 -9.34 -5.20
C THR A 50 2.73 -7.92 -5.72
N GLU A 51 1.78 -7.75 -6.63
CA GLU A 51 1.21 -6.46 -6.99
C GLU A 51 -0.23 -6.39 -6.50
N ILE A 52 -0.57 -5.29 -5.82
CA ILE A 52 -1.92 -5.03 -5.34
C ILE A 52 -2.41 -3.75 -5.99
N ASN A 53 -3.50 -3.86 -6.75
CA ASN A 53 -4.19 -2.71 -7.34
C ASN A 53 -5.50 -2.47 -6.57
N PHE A 54 -5.81 -1.23 -6.25
CA PHE A 54 -7.02 -0.89 -5.51
C PHE A 54 -7.58 0.47 -5.89
N ASN A 55 -8.87 0.65 -5.60
CA ASN A 55 -9.56 1.93 -5.69
C ASN A 55 -10.43 2.16 -4.46
N LEU A 56 -10.25 3.30 -3.81
CA LEU A 56 -11.05 3.77 -2.67
C LEU A 56 -11.95 4.91 -3.13
N ASN A 57 -13.24 4.78 -2.84
CA ASN A 57 -14.22 5.78 -3.21
C ASN A 57 -14.41 6.78 -2.06
N ASN A 58 -14.51 8.05 -2.43
CA ASN A 58 -14.82 9.15 -1.53
C ASN A 58 -13.96 9.19 -0.27
N LEU A 59 -12.67 9.47 -0.47
CA LEU A 59 -11.69 9.57 0.60
C LEU A 59 -11.89 10.84 1.46
N ASP A 60 -12.40 11.93 0.86
CA ASP A 60 -12.64 13.26 1.46
C ASP A 60 -11.89 13.52 2.77
N ASP A 61 -12.57 13.40 3.93
CA ASP A 61 -12.02 13.61 5.27
C ASP A 61 -11.60 12.31 5.99
N LYS A 62 -11.45 11.21 5.26
CA LYS A 62 -11.17 9.89 5.80
C LYS A 62 -9.68 9.57 5.75
N SER A 63 -9.27 8.77 6.70
CA SER A 63 -7.94 8.15 6.73
C SER A 63 -8.07 6.65 6.62
N PHE A 64 -7.07 6.00 6.05
CA PHE A 64 -7.00 4.54 6.06
C PHE A 64 -5.57 4.07 6.32
N THR A 65 -5.46 2.85 6.80
CA THR A 65 -4.19 2.15 7.02
C THR A 65 -4.27 0.76 6.43
N PHE A 66 -3.40 0.45 5.49
CA PHE A 66 -3.09 -0.92 5.14
C PHE A 66 -2.07 -1.48 6.13
N LYS A 67 -2.20 -2.75 6.44
CA LYS A 67 -1.30 -3.47 7.35
C LYS A 67 -0.89 -4.80 6.75
N LEU A 68 0.40 -4.99 6.60
CA LEU A 68 1.03 -6.30 6.45
C LEU A 68 1.43 -6.81 7.82
N SER A 69 1.19 -8.08 8.11
CA SER A 69 1.61 -8.70 9.37
C SER A 69 1.93 -10.19 9.21
N ASN A 70 2.67 -10.72 10.18
CA ASN A 70 3.03 -12.15 10.25
C ASN A 70 2.73 -12.74 11.63
N LYS A 71 2.98 -14.03 11.80
CA LYS A 71 2.71 -14.79 13.04
C LYS A 71 3.59 -14.39 14.23
N VAL A 72 4.72 -13.73 13.98
CA VAL A 72 5.65 -13.25 15.04
C VAL A 72 5.45 -11.78 15.38
N ASN A 73 4.31 -11.20 14.94
CA ASN A 73 3.89 -9.82 15.19
C ASN A 73 4.76 -8.73 14.53
N ASP A 74 5.55 -9.05 13.52
CA ASP A 74 6.11 -8.00 12.68
C ASP A 74 4.97 -7.33 11.91
N THR A 75 5.05 -6.00 11.76
CA THR A 75 4.03 -5.21 11.07
C THR A 75 4.64 -4.11 10.23
N LEU A 76 4.12 -3.94 9.02
CA LEU A 76 4.36 -2.80 8.17
C LEU A 76 3.04 -2.09 7.93
N LEU A 77 2.96 -0.80 8.27
CA LEU A 77 1.75 0.01 8.11
C LEU A 77 1.99 1.07 7.05
N PHE A 78 1.02 1.28 6.19
CA PHE A 78 1.06 2.34 5.19
C PHE A 78 -0.36 2.76 4.79
N GLY A 79 -0.51 3.96 4.28
CA GLY A 79 -1.84 4.46 3.94
C GLY A 79 -1.88 5.97 3.83
N TYR A 80 -3.03 6.57 4.15
CA TYR A 80 -3.26 8.00 4.07
C TYR A 80 -3.77 8.56 5.40
N SER A 81 -3.21 9.67 5.81
CA SER A 81 -3.64 10.47 6.96
C SER A 81 -4.28 11.77 6.47
N HIS A 82 -5.59 11.90 6.63
CA HIS A 82 -6.31 13.12 6.30
C HIS A 82 -5.78 14.33 7.10
N ALA A 83 -5.54 14.14 8.40
CA ALA A 83 -5.03 15.21 9.28
C ALA A 83 -3.67 15.77 8.83
N LYS A 84 -2.83 14.95 8.21
CA LYS A 84 -1.53 15.35 7.67
C LYS A 84 -1.57 15.66 6.17
N LYS A 85 -2.69 15.40 5.50
CA LYS A 85 -2.82 15.44 4.04
C LYS A 85 -1.68 14.71 3.33
N SER A 86 -1.26 13.57 3.89
CA SER A 86 -0.07 12.85 3.45
C SER A 86 -0.27 11.35 3.47
N PHE A 87 0.32 10.67 2.50
CA PHE A 87 0.57 9.25 2.58
C PHE A 87 1.69 8.97 3.59
N PHE A 88 1.72 7.76 4.12
CA PHE A 88 2.74 7.39 5.10
C PHE A 88 3.15 5.91 4.97
N ILE A 89 4.37 5.62 5.40
CA ILE A 89 4.87 4.26 5.66
C ILE A 89 5.48 4.25 7.07
N ASP A 90 4.97 3.38 7.95
CA ASP A 90 5.52 3.12 9.28
C ASP A 90 6.08 1.70 9.34
N ARG A 91 7.40 1.58 9.39
CA ARG A 91 8.15 0.33 9.46
C ARG A 91 8.82 0.09 10.81
N LYS A 92 8.44 0.84 11.85
CA LYS A 92 9.04 0.74 13.19
C LYS A 92 8.87 -0.62 13.86
N LYS A 93 7.96 -1.46 13.36
CA LYS A 93 7.72 -2.83 13.84
C LYS A 93 7.85 -3.86 12.71
N SER A 94 8.59 -3.57 11.66
CA SER A 94 8.68 -4.44 10.46
C SER A 94 9.67 -5.59 10.57
N GLY A 95 10.19 -5.88 11.78
CA GLY A 95 11.10 -7.00 12.04
C GLY A 95 12.47 -6.57 12.52
N LYS A 96 13.53 -6.90 11.79
CA LYS A 96 14.94 -6.63 12.16
C LYS A 96 15.26 -5.14 11.95
N ILE A 97 15.04 -4.32 12.98
CA ILE A 97 15.24 -2.87 12.92
C ILE A 97 16.39 -2.36 13.82
N LYS A 98 16.97 -3.24 14.67
CA LYS A 98 17.94 -2.84 15.70
C LYS A 98 19.39 -2.75 15.24
N PHE A 99 19.68 -3.04 13.97
CA PHE A 99 21.04 -2.99 13.42
C PHE A 99 21.55 -1.55 13.19
N SER A 100 20.66 -0.56 13.19
CA SER A 100 21.02 0.85 13.12
C SER A 100 19.95 1.70 13.81
N GLU A 101 20.36 2.64 14.65
CA GLU A 101 19.48 3.59 15.32
C GLU A 101 18.72 4.51 14.35
N LYS A 102 19.28 4.69 13.16
CA LYS A 102 18.65 5.52 12.11
C LYS A 102 17.65 4.74 11.26
N PHE A 103 17.74 3.41 11.28
CA PHE A 103 16.83 2.59 10.49
C PHE A 103 15.44 2.51 11.16
N ALA A 104 14.39 2.72 10.38
CA ALA A 104 12.99 2.61 10.81
C ALA A 104 12.60 3.47 12.05
N ASN A 105 13.39 4.47 12.44
CA ASN A 105 13.13 5.28 13.62
C ASN A 105 12.04 6.36 13.40
N LYS A 106 11.69 6.66 12.16
CA LYS A 106 10.69 7.64 11.78
C LYS A 106 9.66 7.04 10.83
N ILE A 107 8.46 7.62 10.85
CA ILE A 107 7.44 7.36 9.83
C ILE A 107 7.79 8.23 8.62
N SER A 108 7.83 7.63 7.44
CA SER A 108 8.01 8.35 6.18
C SER A 108 6.68 8.94 5.73
N TYR A 109 6.67 10.18 5.28
CA TYR A 109 5.50 10.88 4.78
C TYR A 109 5.76 11.46 3.40
N ALA A 110 4.74 11.42 2.53
CA ALA A 110 4.71 12.11 1.25
C ALA A 110 3.37 12.84 1.08
N PRO A 111 3.35 14.11 0.67
CA PRO A 111 2.11 14.86 0.54
C PRO A 111 1.23 14.28 -0.56
N ARG A 112 -0.08 14.28 -0.35
CA ARG A 112 -1.06 14.05 -1.41
C ARG A 112 -1.34 15.36 -2.11
N THR A 113 -1.04 15.44 -3.40
CA THR A 113 -1.25 16.63 -4.23
C THR A 113 -2.55 16.57 -5.04
N SER A 114 -3.09 15.39 -5.24
CA SER A 114 -4.35 15.17 -5.96
C SER A 114 -5.53 15.77 -5.19
N THR A 115 -6.43 16.41 -5.92
CA THR A 115 -7.72 16.92 -5.41
C THR A 115 -8.86 15.94 -5.67
N ASN A 116 -8.58 14.80 -6.31
CA ASN A 116 -9.60 13.80 -6.57
C ASN A 116 -10.12 13.21 -5.24
N LYS A 117 -11.44 13.06 -5.12
CA LYS A 117 -12.07 12.42 -3.97
C LYS A 117 -11.79 10.92 -3.92
N ASN A 118 -11.67 10.29 -5.07
CA ASN A 118 -11.29 8.88 -5.18
C ASN A 118 -9.78 8.74 -5.18
N LEU A 119 -9.30 7.61 -4.66
CA LEU A 119 -7.90 7.27 -4.62
C LEU A 119 -7.69 5.93 -5.34
N SER A 120 -6.90 5.94 -6.39
CA SER A 120 -6.34 4.73 -6.97
C SER A 120 -4.92 4.49 -6.46
N GLY A 121 -4.52 3.24 -6.36
CA GLY A 121 -3.17 2.88 -5.96
C GLY A 121 -2.71 1.54 -6.49
N THR A 122 -1.41 1.46 -6.72
CA THR A 122 -0.68 0.21 -6.97
C THR A 122 0.38 0.05 -5.90
N ILE A 123 0.47 -1.15 -5.33
CA ILE A 123 1.45 -1.53 -4.32
C ILE A 123 2.26 -2.69 -4.89
N LEU A 124 3.57 -2.53 -4.96
CA LEU A 124 4.48 -3.63 -5.26
C LEU A 124 5.16 -4.06 -3.95
N ILE A 125 5.12 -5.34 -3.65
CA ILE A 125 5.74 -5.91 -2.46
C ILE A 125 6.74 -6.99 -2.90
N ASP A 126 7.96 -6.85 -2.45
CA ASP A 126 9.01 -7.86 -2.52
C ASP A 126 9.35 -8.35 -1.10
N LYS A 127 10.27 -9.29 -0.98
CA LYS A 127 10.73 -9.87 0.29
C LYS A 127 11.15 -8.82 1.32
N THR A 128 11.76 -7.74 0.85
CA THR A 128 12.38 -6.72 1.69
C THR A 128 12.10 -5.29 1.24
N SER A 129 11.20 -5.07 0.28
CA SER A 129 10.84 -3.74 -0.19
C SER A 129 9.36 -3.60 -0.46
N ILE A 130 8.88 -2.37 -0.36
CA ILE A 130 7.55 -1.96 -0.78
C ILE A 130 7.66 -0.69 -1.61
N GLU A 131 6.95 -0.67 -2.72
CA GLU A 131 6.77 0.51 -3.55
C GLU A 131 5.29 0.84 -3.67
N LEU A 132 4.94 2.07 -3.36
CA LEU A 132 3.57 2.57 -3.35
C LEU A 132 3.42 3.62 -4.44
N PHE A 133 2.48 3.43 -5.34
CA PHE A 133 2.12 4.38 -6.39
C PHE A 133 0.68 4.83 -6.15
N PHE A 134 0.49 6.03 -5.66
CA PHE A 134 -0.82 6.59 -5.34
C PHE A 134 -1.24 7.65 -6.36
N ASP A 135 -2.56 7.81 -6.55
CA ASP A 135 -3.15 8.78 -7.47
C ASP A 135 -2.51 8.67 -8.88
N GLU A 136 -2.53 7.45 -9.46
CA GLU A 136 -1.93 7.15 -10.77
C GLU A 136 -0.42 7.46 -10.85
N GLY A 137 0.29 7.41 -9.73
CA GLY A 137 1.72 7.68 -9.64
C GLY A 137 2.09 9.16 -9.46
N GLU A 138 1.13 10.02 -9.09
CA GLU A 138 1.41 11.39 -8.68
C GLU A 138 2.21 11.44 -7.36
N THR A 139 2.01 10.46 -6.48
CA THR A 139 2.82 10.27 -5.27
C THR A 139 3.37 8.86 -5.23
N VAL A 140 4.69 8.76 -5.13
CA VAL A 140 5.40 7.47 -5.03
C VAL A 140 6.23 7.45 -3.76
N MET A 141 6.20 6.31 -3.08
CA MET A 141 7.01 6.05 -1.87
C MET A 141 7.65 4.67 -1.97
N THR A 142 8.91 4.59 -1.58
CA THR A 142 9.66 3.32 -1.53
C THR A 142 10.32 3.19 -0.18
N GLU A 143 10.19 2.03 0.45
CA GLU A 143 10.86 1.71 1.70
C GLU A 143 11.36 0.26 1.72
N ILE A 144 12.45 0.02 2.45
CA ILE A 144 12.96 -1.31 2.72
C ILE A 144 12.63 -1.74 4.15
N PHE A 145 12.42 -3.04 4.35
CA PHE A 145 12.11 -3.64 5.65
C PHE A 145 12.67 -5.07 5.71
N PHE A 146 12.84 -5.61 6.91
CA PHE A 146 13.44 -6.92 7.11
C PHE A 146 12.65 -7.75 8.13
N PRO A 147 11.53 -8.39 7.72
CA PRO A 147 10.68 -9.13 8.63
C PRO A 147 11.41 -10.39 9.15
N ASN A 148 11.10 -10.80 10.38
CA ASN A 148 11.65 -12.04 10.94
C ASN A 148 11.05 -13.29 10.27
N GLN A 149 9.82 -13.17 9.77
CA GLN A 149 9.14 -14.15 8.93
C GLN A 149 8.39 -13.43 7.82
N PRO A 150 8.15 -14.06 6.66
CA PRO A 150 7.34 -13.46 5.60
C PRO A 150 6.00 -12.95 6.13
N PHE A 151 5.54 -11.80 5.62
CA PHE A 151 4.19 -11.35 5.89
C PHE A 151 3.18 -12.31 5.28
N SER A 152 2.13 -12.63 6.02
CA SER A 152 1.11 -13.62 5.63
C SER A 152 -0.31 -13.08 5.74
N THR A 153 -0.47 -11.88 6.24
CA THR A 153 -1.79 -11.24 6.39
C THR A 153 -1.75 -9.84 5.84
N PHE A 154 -2.77 -9.50 5.07
CA PHE A 154 -3.01 -8.15 4.56
C PHE A 154 -4.40 -7.69 4.97
N SER A 155 -4.49 -6.51 5.58
CA SER A 155 -5.74 -5.91 6.03
C SER A 155 -5.78 -4.41 5.76
N ILE A 156 -7.00 -3.86 5.75
CA ILE A 156 -7.24 -2.42 5.71
C ILE A 156 -8.00 -2.03 6.98
N GLU A 157 -7.67 -0.88 7.52
CA GLU A 157 -8.31 -0.30 8.71
C GLU A 157 -8.73 1.14 8.44
N THR A 158 -9.93 1.49 8.91
CA THR A 158 -10.39 2.87 9.02
C THR A 158 -10.74 3.19 10.47
N LYS A 159 -10.60 4.46 10.85
CA LYS A 159 -11.02 4.96 12.17
C LYS A 159 -12.19 5.90 12.00
N ASN A 160 -13.26 5.66 12.77
CA ASN A 160 -14.42 6.55 12.94
C ASN A 160 -15.35 6.77 11.73
N ARG A 161 -15.03 6.27 10.55
CA ARG A 161 -15.88 6.41 9.35
C ARG A 161 -15.71 5.23 8.42
N GLU A 162 -16.83 4.77 7.88
CA GLU A 162 -16.82 3.76 6.83
C GLU A 162 -16.15 4.28 5.55
N LEU A 163 -15.37 3.45 4.92
CA LEU A 163 -14.72 3.69 3.65
C LEU A 163 -15.12 2.59 2.66
N LEU A 164 -15.46 2.96 1.44
CA LEU A 164 -15.74 2.00 0.39
C LEU A 164 -14.46 1.70 -0.40
N LEU A 165 -14.04 0.45 -0.36
CA LEU A 165 -13.02 -0.09 -1.25
C LEU A 165 -13.75 -0.64 -2.48
N ASP A 166 -13.79 0.15 -3.57
CA ASP A 166 -14.53 -0.17 -4.78
C ASP A 166 -14.05 -1.47 -5.39
N TYR A 167 -12.73 -1.61 -5.50
CA TYR A 167 -12.13 -2.89 -5.86
C TYR A 167 -10.74 -3.03 -5.26
N ILE A 168 -10.33 -4.27 -5.12
CA ILE A 168 -8.96 -4.67 -4.86
C ILE A 168 -8.64 -5.94 -5.65
N GLU A 169 -7.50 -5.92 -6.32
CA GLU A 169 -6.96 -7.03 -7.07
C GLU A 169 -5.54 -7.32 -6.62
N ILE A 170 -5.24 -8.58 -6.33
CA ILE A 170 -3.92 -9.04 -5.89
C ILE A 170 -3.39 -10.03 -6.91
N ASN A 171 -2.29 -9.68 -7.53
CA ASN A 171 -1.59 -10.47 -8.53
C ASN A 171 -0.29 -11.02 -7.91
N GLN A 172 -0.11 -12.34 -7.95
CA GLN A 172 1.18 -12.95 -7.71
C GLN A 172 2.10 -12.63 -8.88
N LEU A 173 3.30 -12.15 -8.61
CA LEU A 173 4.32 -11.92 -9.63
C LEU A 173 5.20 -13.17 -9.75
N ASN A 174 5.08 -13.89 -10.86
CA ASN A 174 5.85 -15.12 -11.15
C ASN A 174 7.15 -14.74 -11.86
N ILE A 175 8.02 -14.01 -11.18
CA ILE A 175 9.35 -13.61 -11.68
C ILE A 175 10.30 -14.77 -11.35
N ASN A 176 10.73 -15.51 -12.38
CA ASN A 176 11.71 -16.60 -12.29
C ASN A 176 13.14 -16.06 -12.40
#